data_0a76a77f8d0819c735580058c5045d2c
#
_entry.id   0a76a77f8d0819c735580058c5045d2c
#
_cell.length_a   1.000
_cell.length_b   1.000
_cell.length_c   1.000
_cell.angle_alpha   90.00
_cell.angle_beta   90.00
_cell.angle_gamma   90.00
#
_symmetry.space_group_name_H-M   'P 1'
#
loop_
_entity.id
_entity.type
_entity.pdbx_description
1 polymer ?
#
loop_
_entity_poly.entity_id
_entity_poly.type
_entity_poly.pdbx_seq_one_letter_code
_entity_poly.pdbx_strand_id
1 'polypeptide(L)'
;STGLKVFYNPYSWSQVANTVYVSQPKGVGFSYCADSVAESDCVNDDQTAAQDAYDFFVAFFEGYPELKPNDFYLTAESYGGIYIPTFMREIDERGGVDNFKGAAIGDGCWGTDVGLCAFGTGKSNEIQANFFNGHSMIPPTLFATLSSECTNSSSGEWYDDNVAPTECRKALEEMSIAAGTY
;
A
#
# COMPACT_ATOMS: atom_id res chain seq x y z
N SER A 1 9.56 16.12 -30.65
CA SER A 1 9.03 14.99 -29.91
C SER A 1 10.09 14.52 -28.92
N THR A 2 9.87 14.74 -27.63
CA THR A 2 10.68 14.17 -26.54
C THR A 2 10.30 12.69 -26.43
N GLY A 3 10.84 11.88 -27.33
CA GLY A 3 10.65 10.43 -27.25
C GLY A 3 11.27 9.91 -25.97
N LEU A 4 10.49 9.16 -25.18
CA LEU A 4 11.00 8.39 -24.05
C LEU A 4 12.11 7.47 -24.56
N LYS A 5 13.33 7.61 -24.03
CA LYS A 5 14.41 6.68 -24.30
C LYS A 5 14.36 5.57 -23.26
N VAL A 6 14.25 4.36 -23.75
CA VAL A 6 14.33 3.16 -22.91
C VAL A 6 15.80 2.71 -22.87
N PHE A 7 16.29 2.40 -21.68
CA PHE A 7 17.65 1.90 -21.46
C PHE A 7 17.56 0.48 -20.90
N TYR A 8 18.54 -0.34 -21.28
CA TYR A 8 18.68 -1.67 -20.72
C TYR A 8 19.05 -1.57 -19.22
N ASN A 9 18.30 -2.31 -18.38
CA ASN A 9 18.60 -2.43 -16.96
C ASN A 9 19.34 -3.77 -16.71
N PRO A 10 20.67 -3.73 -16.43
CA PRO A 10 21.43 -4.96 -16.17
C PRO A 10 21.05 -5.64 -14.84
N TYR A 11 20.28 -4.96 -13.97
CA TYR A 11 19.82 -5.47 -12.68
C TYR A 11 18.33 -5.85 -12.69
N SER A 12 17.74 -5.99 -13.87
CA SER A 12 16.34 -6.41 -13.98
C SER A 12 16.13 -7.80 -13.37
N TRP A 13 15.05 -7.96 -12.63
CA TRP A 13 14.65 -9.25 -12.05
C TRP A 13 14.40 -10.31 -13.13
N SER A 14 14.02 -9.89 -14.34
CA SER A 14 13.87 -10.77 -15.50
C SER A 14 15.17 -11.45 -15.97
N GLN A 15 16.32 -11.08 -15.38
CA GLN A 15 17.59 -11.80 -15.63
C GLN A 15 17.63 -13.18 -14.94
N VAL A 16 16.84 -13.36 -13.88
CA VAL A 16 16.89 -14.57 -13.02
C VAL A 16 15.53 -15.23 -12.82
N ALA A 17 14.44 -14.59 -13.22
CA ALA A 17 13.08 -15.10 -13.05
C ALA A 17 12.17 -14.69 -14.22
N ASN A 18 11.10 -15.44 -14.44
CA ASN A 18 9.97 -14.96 -15.21
C ASN A 18 9.20 -13.95 -14.33
N THR A 19 8.95 -12.76 -14.84
CA THR A 19 8.26 -11.70 -14.10
C THR A 19 6.90 -11.44 -14.72
N VAL A 20 5.86 -11.41 -13.87
CA VAL A 20 4.49 -11.08 -14.26
C VAL A 20 4.06 -9.86 -13.45
N TYR A 21 3.66 -8.80 -14.15
CA TYR A 21 3.16 -7.57 -13.54
C TYR A 21 1.65 -7.53 -13.68
N VAL A 22 0.95 -7.54 -12.56
CA VAL A 22 -0.51 -7.58 -12.52
C VAL A 22 -1.05 -6.21 -12.15
N SER A 23 -1.92 -5.64 -12.98
CA SER A 23 -2.70 -4.45 -12.61
C SER A 23 -3.84 -4.90 -11.70
N GLN A 24 -3.73 -4.59 -10.41
CA GLN A 24 -4.71 -4.99 -9.40
C GLN A 24 -4.90 -3.85 -8.36
N PRO A 25 -6.06 -3.78 -7.72
CA PRO A 25 -7.28 -4.58 -7.93
C PRO A 25 -7.97 -4.30 -9.27
N LYS A 26 -9.08 -5.00 -9.56
CA LYS A 26 -9.90 -4.75 -10.78
C LYS A 26 -10.25 -3.25 -10.92
N GLY A 27 -10.25 -2.76 -12.16
CA GLY A 27 -10.47 -1.34 -12.47
C GLY A 27 -9.19 -0.48 -12.44
N VAL A 28 -8.02 -1.06 -12.10
CA VAL A 28 -6.72 -0.37 -12.07
C VAL A 28 -5.88 -0.78 -13.28
N GLY A 29 -5.19 0.19 -13.89
CA GLY A 29 -4.26 -0.05 -14.99
C GLY A 29 -4.94 -0.68 -16.21
N PHE A 30 -4.54 -1.88 -16.57
CA PHE A 30 -5.12 -2.66 -17.67
C PHE A 30 -6.28 -3.57 -17.25
N SER A 31 -6.53 -3.69 -15.94
CA SER A 31 -7.65 -4.48 -15.42
C SER A 31 -8.94 -3.67 -15.45
N TYR A 32 -10.04 -4.31 -15.81
CA TYR A 32 -11.35 -3.69 -15.92
C TYR A 32 -12.45 -4.62 -15.45
N CYS A 33 -13.60 -4.04 -15.10
CA CYS A 33 -14.82 -4.80 -14.89
C CYS A 33 -15.51 -5.00 -16.24
N ALA A 34 -16.04 -6.20 -16.48
CA ALA A 34 -16.81 -6.46 -17.71
C ALA A 34 -18.04 -5.55 -17.78
N ASP A 35 -18.42 -5.11 -18.98
CA ASP A 35 -19.61 -4.25 -19.21
C ASP A 35 -20.92 -4.85 -18.69
N SER A 36 -20.96 -6.17 -18.48
CA SER A 36 -22.11 -6.90 -17.91
C SER A 36 -22.20 -6.79 -16.39
N VAL A 37 -21.16 -6.26 -15.73
CA VAL A 37 -21.11 -6.07 -14.28
C VAL A 37 -21.59 -4.66 -13.95
N ALA A 38 -22.56 -4.52 -13.03
CA ALA A 38 -22.99 -3.20 -12.61
C ALA A 38 -21.83 -2.44 -11.95
N GLU A 39 -21.77 -1.13 -12.17
CA GLU A 39 -20.70 -0.28 -11.59
C GLU A 39 -20.65 -0.40 -10.05
N SER A 40 -21.79 -0.61 -9.40
CA SER A 40 -21.91 -0.87 -7.97
C SER A 40 -21.20 -2.14 -7.51
N ASP A 41 -21.00 -3.12 -8.41
CA ASP A 41 -20.39 -4.42 -8.11
C ASP A 41 -18.90 -4.45 -8.49
N CYS A 42 -18.44 -3.36 -9.13
CA CYS A 42 -17.02 -3.13 -9.41
C CYS A 42 -16.31 -2.39 -8.26
N VAL A 43 -16.66 -2.71 -7.04
CA VAL A 43 -16.07 -2.15 -5.82
C VAL A 43 -14.98 -3.07 -5.31
N ASN A 44 -13.92 -2.49 -4.78
CA ASN A 44 -12.81 -3.24 -4.19
C ASN A 44 -12.72 -2.93 -2.70
N ASP A 45 -12.48 -3.97 -1.94
CA ASP A 45 -11.92 -3.94 -0.60
C ASP A 45 -10.77 -4.96 -0.52
N ASP A 46 -10.10 -5.04 0.61
CA ASP A 46 -8.95 -5.93 0.76
C ASP A 46 -9.33 -7.41 0.60
N GLN A 47 -10.54 -7.79 0.98
CA GLN A 47 -11.02 -9.16 0.88
C GLN A 47 -11.37 -9.51 -0.57
N THR A 48 -12.12 -8.68 -1.26
CA THR A 48 -12.47 -8.91 -2.67
C THR A 48 -11.24 -8.86 -3.57
N ALA A 49 -10.30 -7.96 -3.30
CA ALA A 49 -9.04 -7.91 -4.00
C ALA A 49 -8.20 -9.20 -3.83
N ALA A 50 -8.23 -9.80 -2.63
CA ALA A 50 -7.55 -11.06 -2.36
C ALA A 50 -8.20 -12.24 -3.09
N GLN A 51 -9.52 -12.29 -3.13
CA GLN A 51 -10.26 -13.32 -3.86
C GLN A 51 -10.02 -13.24 -5.37
N ASP A 52 -10.10 -12.03 -5.94
CA ASP A 52 -9.81 -11.79 -7.37
C ASP A 52 -8.36 -12.16 -7.73
N ALA A 53 -7.40 -11.83 -6.85
CA ALA A 53 -6.00 -12.18 -7.05
C ALA A 53 -5.79 -13.71 -7.02
N TYR A 54 -6.41 -14.41 -6.10
CA TYR A 54 -6.37 -15.86 -6.05
C TYR A 54 -6.95 -16.48 -7.33
N ASP A 55 -8.13 -16.03 -7.77
CA ASP A 55 -8.77 -16.53 -8.98
C ASP A 55 -7.88 -16.25 -10.22
N PHE A 56 -7.20 -15.10 -10.25
CA PHE A 56 -6.18 -14.79 -11.26
C PHE A 56 -5.02 -15.80 -11.21
N PHE A 57 -4.47 -16.16 -10.05
CA PHE A 57 -3.36 -17.11 -9.97
C PHE A 57 -3.75 -18.48 -10.51
N VAL A 58 -4.93 -18.96 -10.17
CA VAL A 58 -5.45 -20.24 -10.71
C VAL A 58 -5.61 -20.18 -12.22
N ALA A 59 -6.28 -19.15 -12.73
CA ALA A 59 -6.49 -18.96 -14.16
C ALA A 59 -5.18 -18.77 -14.94
N PHE A 60 -4.21 -18.05 -14.35
CA PHE A 60 -2.89 -17.86 -14.95
C PHE A 60 -2.16 -19.19 -15.15
N PHE A 61 -2.11 -20.03 -14.13
CA PHE A 61 -1.44 -21.35 -14.25
C PHE A 61 -2.24 -22.36 -15.08
N GLU A 62 -3.53 -22.17 -15.24
CA GLU A 62 -4.32 -22.94 -16.23
C GLU A 62 -4.00 -22.50 -17.66
N GLY A 63 -3.85 -21.19 -17.89
CA GLY A 63 -3.51 -20.62 -19.19
C GLY A 63 -2.05 -20.85 -19.62
N TYR A 64 -1.14 -20.98 -18.63
CA TYR A 64 0.31 -21.19 -18.84
C TYR A 64 0.80 -22.41 -18.07
N PRO A 65 0.33 -23.62 -18.41
CA PRO A 65 0.65 -24.84 -17.67
C PRO A 65 2.15 -25.19 -17.65
N GLU A 66 2.91 -24.72 -18.62
CA GLU A 66 4.37 -24.87 -18.70
C GLU A 66 5.10 -24.13 -17.57
N LEU A 67 4.47 -23.17 -16.92
CA LEU A 67 5.05 -22.44 -15.80
C LEU A 67 4.75 -23.09 -14.44
N LYS A 68 3.77 -24.00 -14.35
CA LYS A 68 3.43 -24.71 -13.09
C LYS A 68 4.60 -25.42 -12.41
N PRO A 69 5.60 -26.00 -13.13
CA PRO A 69 6.74 -26.64 -12.48
C PRO A 69 7.70 -25.67 -11.79
N ASN A 70 7.60 -24.36 -12.08
CA ASN A 70 8.47 -23.35 -11.49
C ASN A 70 7.97 -22.94 -10.10
N ASP A 71 8.88 -22.63 -9.20
CA ASP A 71 8.55 -22.00 -7.93
C ASP A 71 7.91 -20.64 -8.18
N PHE A 72 6.80 -20.37 -7.49
CA PHE A 72 6.03 -19.12 -7.57
C PHE A 72 6.23 -18.27 -6.32
N TYR A 73 6.54 -17.00 -6.52
CA TYR A 73 6.72 -16.01 -5.45
C TYR A 73 5.88 -14.77 -5.73
N LEU A 74 5.34 -14.18 -4.66
CA LEU A 74 4.67 -12.88 -4.70
C LEU A 74 5.63 -11.79 -4.25
N THR A 75 5.67 -10.67 -4.97
CA THR A 75 6.48 -9.52 -4.58
C THR A 75 5.66 -8.24 -4.67
N ALA A 76 5.79 -7.36 -3.70
CA ALA A 76 5.08 -6.10 -3.67
C ALA A 76 5.81 -5.05 -2.83
N GLU A 77 5.35 -3.82 -2.91
CA GLU A 77 5.81 -2.67 -2.14
C GLU A 77 4.62 -1.95 -1.50
N SER A 78 4.88 -1.18 -0.43
CA SER A 78 3.92 -0.26 0.19
C SER A 78 2.64 -0.98 0.64
N TYR A 79 1.47 -0.68 0.05
CA TYR A 79 0.20 -1.35 0.37
C TYR A 79 0.23 -2.88 0.11
N GLY A 80 1.26 -3.36 -0.57
CA GLY A 80 1.57 -4.78 -0.69
C GLY A 80 1.74 -5.50 0.65
N GLY A 81 2.03 -4.76 1.74
CA GLY A 81 2.03 -5.27 3.11
C GLY A 81 0.67 -5.74 3.60
N ILE A 82 -0.42 -5.25 3.01
CA ILE A 82 -1.80 -5.71 3.22
C ILE A 82 -2.18 -6.73 2.16
N TYR A 83 -1.92 -6.44 0.88
CA TYR A 83 -2.29 -7.34 -0.21
C TYR A 83 -1.63 -8.71 -0.13
N ILE A 84 -0.32 -8.77 0.06
CA ILE A 84 0.40 -10.05 0.01
C ILE A 84 -0.07 -11.02 1.11
N PRO A 85 -0.17 -10.63 2.39
CA PRO A 85 -0.68 -11.54 3.44
C PRO A 85 -2.11 -12.01 3.18
N THR A 86 -2.99 -11.14 2.65
CA THR A 86 -4.37 -11.53 2.32
C THR A 86 -4.41 -12.50 1.13
N PHE A 87 -3.57 -12.32 0.10
CA PHE A 87 -3.43 -13.26 -1.01
C PHE A 87 -2.88 -14.61 -0.56
N MET A 88 -1.88 -14.60 0.32
CA MET A 88 -1.31 -15.82 0.91
C MET A 88 -2.36 -16.59 1.70
N ARG A 89 -3.21 -15.89 2.45
CA ARG A 89 -4.32 -16.53 3.17
C ARG A 89 -5.29 -17.22 2.21
N GLU A 90 -5.69 -16.57 1.12
CA GLU A 90 -6.57 -17.19 0.11
C GLU A 90 -5.91 -18.43 -0.52
N ILE A 91 -4.60 -18.38 -0.81
CA ILE A 91 -3.86 -19.53 -1.33
C ILE A 91 -3.84 -20.68 -0.31
N ASP A 92 -3.60 -20.40 0.96
CA ASP A 92 -3.53 -21.42 2.04
C ASP A 92 -4.92 -22.05 2.29
N GLU A 93 -5.96 -21.24 2.38
CA GLU A 93 -7.31 -21.69 2.68
C GLU A 93 -7.98 -22.46 1.52
N ARG A 94 -7.74 -22.03 0.28
CA ARG A 94 -8.39 -22.59 -0.90
C ARG A 94 -7.54 -23.65 -1.63
N GLY A 95 -6.23 -23.66 -1.42
CA GLY A 95 -5.30 -24.56 -2.11
C GLY A 95 -5.17 -24.29 -3.61
N GLY A 96 -4.67 -25.26 -4.38
CA GLY A 96 -4.66 -25.21 -5.85
C GLY A 96 -3.53 -24.39 -6.49
N VAL A 97 -2.67 -23.75 -5.69
CA VAL A 97 -1.46 -23.04 -6.12
C VAL A 97 -0.23 -23.70 -5.46
N ASP A 98 -0.02 -24.97 -5.75
CA ASP A 98 0.95 -25.84 -5.06
C ASP A 98 2.41 -25.40 -5.23
N ASN A 99 2.68 -24.66 -6.28
CA ASN A 99 4.00 -24.11 -6.58
C ASN A 99 4.31 -22.79 -5.86
N PHE A 100 3.38 -22.25 -5.08
CA PHE A 100 3.65 -21.08 -4.24
C PHE A 100 4.67 -21.41 -3.15
N LYS A 101 5.74 -20.59 -3.02
CA LYS A 101 6.86 -20.82 -2.09
C LYS A 101 7.09 -19.70 -1.09
N GLY A 102 6.61 -18.51 -1.37
CA GLY A 102 6.78 -17.39 -0.46
C GLY A 102 6.61 -16.02 -1.08
N ALA A 103 6.92 -15.01 -0.30
CA ALA A 103 6.74 -13.63 -0.71
C ALA A 103 7.87 -12.72 -0.22
N ALA A 104 8.05 -11.58 -0.92
CA ALA A 104 8.90 -10.49 -0.49
C ALA A 104 8.14 -9.17 -0.57
N ILE A 105 8.20 -8.38 0.50
CA ILE A 105 7.48 -7.12 0.63
C ILE A 105 8.47 -6.03 1.00
N GLY A 106 8.58 -5.00 0.15
CA GLY A 106 9.36 -3.81 0.42
C GLY A 106 8.50 -2.71 1.03
N ASP A 107 9.00 -2.03 2.07
CA ASP A 107 8.36 -0.89 2.75
C ASP A 107 6.86 -1.11 3.00
N GLY A 108 6.50 -2.28 3.51
CA GLY A 108 5.12 -2.75 3.59
C GLY A 108 4.27 -2.03 4.64
N CYS A 109 3.03 -1.77 4.29
CA CYS A 109 1.99 -1.35 5.23
C CYS A 109 1.50 -2.55 6.04
N TRP A 110 1.82 -2.62 7.35
CA TRP A 110 1.53 -3.76 8.21
C TRP A 110 0.26 -3.58 9.04
N GLY A 111 -0.78 -3.00 8.46
CA GLY A 111 -2.07 -2.80 9.09
C GLY A 111 -2.28 -1.39 9.66
N THR A 112 -3.53 -1.12 10.03
CA THR A 112 -3.98 0.21 10.49
C THR A 112 -3.61 0.49 11.94
N ASP A 113 -3.48 -0.52 12.79
CA ASP A 113 -3.17 -0.36 14.21
C ASP A 113 -1.77 0.23 14.46
N VAL A 114 -0.86 0.05 13.50
CA VAL A 114 0.47 0.65 13.54
C VAL A 114 0.42 2.16 13.22
N GLY A 115 -0.67 2.63 12.58
CA GLY A 115 -0.93 4.03 12.26
C GLY A 115 -0.20 4.58 11.06
N LEU A 116 0.88 3.96 10.60
CA LEU A 116 1.72 4.50 9.52
C LEU A 116 0.99 4.57 8.16
N CYS A 117 0.15 3.60 7.86
CA CYS A 117 -0.60 3.54 6.60
C CYS A 117 -2.07 3.94 6.74
N ALA A 118 -2.47 4.42 7.91
CA ALA A 118 -3.79 4.98 8.15
C ALA A 118 -3.74 6.51 8.02
N PHE A 119 -3.39 6.98 6.82
CA PHE A 119 -3.25 8.42 6.53
C PHE A 119 -4.49 9.19 6.95
N GLY A 120 -4.26 10.38 7.52
CA GLY A 120 -5.32 11.25 8.01
C GLY A 120 -5.90 10.85 9.38
N THR A 121 -5.40 9.80 10.01
CA THR A 121 -5.74 9.47 11.40
C THR A 121 -4.83 10.20 12.38
N GLY A 122 -5.33 10.50 13.57
CA GLY A 122 -4.54 11.13 14.63
C GLY A 122 -3.28 10.32 14.97
N LYS A 123 -3.39 8.99 14.96
CA LYS A 123 -2.24 8.11 15.20
C LYS A 123 -1.16 8.22 14.11
N SER A 124 -1.56 8.33 12.86
CA SER A 124 -0.62 8.54 11.74
C SER A 124 0.06 9.91 11.85
N ASN A 125 -0.71 10.95 12.17
CA ASN A 125 -0.20 12.31 12.36
C ASN A 125 0.82 12.38 13.50
N GLU A 126 0.53 11.74 14.62
CA GLU A 126 1.44 11.64 15.77
C GLU A 126 2.76 10.95 15.40
N ILE A 127 2.68 9.80 14.71
CA ILE A 127 3.86 9.04 14.28
C ILE A 127 4.72 9.86 13.32
N GLN A 128 4.12 10.53 12.33
CA GLN A 128 4.84 11.35 11.38
C GLN A 128 5.52 12.55 12.07
N ALA A 129 4.81 13.25 12.95
CA ALA A 129 5.37 14.37 13.69
C ALA A 129 6.55 13.97 14.57
N ASN A 130 6.44 12.84 15.28
CA ASN A 130 7.52 12.30 16.09
C ASN A 130 8.72 11.89 15.21
N PHE A 131 8.47 11.26 14.08
CA PHE A 131 9.52 10.88 13.13
C PHE A 131 10.26 12.10 12.60
N PHE A 132 9.55 13.10 12.08
CA PHE A 132 10.16 14.31 11.52
C PHE A 132 10.92 15.11 12.58
N ASN A 133 10.37 15.22 13.80
CA ASN A 133 11.07 15.86 14.90
C ASN A 133 12.34 15.10 15.32
N GLY A 134 12.26 13.77 15.44
CA GLY A 134 13.39 12.90 15.79
C GLY A 134 14.54 12.93 14.76
N HIS A 135 14.23 13.25 13.50
CA HIS A 135 15.20 13.38 12.42
C HIS A 135 15.58 14.84 12.11
N SER A 136 15.15 15.79 12.94
CA SER A 136 15.40 17.24 12.74
C SER A 136 14.90 17.78 11.39
N MET A 137 13.83 17.20 10.86
CA MET A 137 13.20 17.60 9.60
C MET A 137 12.21 18.77 9.80
N ILE A 138 11.78 19.00 11.02
CA ILE A 138 10.90 20.14 11.41
C ILE A 138 11.51 20.90 12.58
N PRO A 139 11.23 22.21 12.70
CA PRO A 139 11.67 23.00 13.86
C PRO A 139 11.04 22.51 15.17
N PRO A 140 11.77 22.53 16.30
CA PRO A 140 11.23 22.16 17.61
C PRO A 140 9.99 22.98 18.03
N THR A 141 9.91 24.24 17.60
CA THR A 141 8.75 25.10 17.84
C THR A 141 7.50 24.60 17.14
N LEU A 142 7.63 24.13 15.88
CA LEU A 142 6.53 23.52 15.14
C LEU A 142 6.08 22.22 15.80
N PHE A 143 7.01 21.37 16.23
CA PHE A 143 6.67 20.15 16.96
C PHE A 143 5.92 20.43 18.27
N ALA A 144 6.32 21.48 19.01
CA ALA A 144 5.60 21.90 20.21
C ALA A 144 4.17 22.36 19.89
N THR A 145 3.98 23.12 18.79
CA THR A 145 2.65 23.52 18.31
C THR A 145 1.81 22.31 17.92
N LEU A 146 2.36 21.38 17.14
CA LEU A 146 1.68 20.14 16.78
C LEU A 146 1.22 19.37 18.02
N SER A 147 2.12 19.20 19.00
CA SER A 147 1.81 18.46 20.23
C SER A 147 0.72 19.14 21.06
N SER A 148 0.65 20.48 21.09
CA SER A 148 -0.38 21.19 21.83
C SER A 148 -1.72 21.28 21.10
N GLU A 149 -1.69 21.59 19.80
CA GLU A 149 -2.90 21.88 19.02
C GLU A 149 -3.55 20.63 18.45
N CYS A 150 -2.77 19.55 18.21
CA CYS A 150 -3.28 18.33 17.64
C CYS A 150 -3.64 17.25 18.65
N THR A 151 -3.35 17.46 19.93
CA THR A 151 -3.75 16.54 21.00
C THR A 151 -5.09 16.94 21.60
N ASN A 152 -6.04 16.02 21.62
CA ASN A 152 -7.32 16.20 22.29
C ASN A 152 -7.12 16.20 23.80
N SER A 153 -7.44 17.31 24.46
CA SER A 153 -7.25 17.49 25.91
C SER A 153 -8.07 16.51 26.76
N SER A 154 -9.12 15.92 26.21
CA SER A 154 -10.00 15.00 26.93
C SER A 154 -9.57 13.54 26.82
N SER A 155 -9.08 13.11 25.64
CA SER A 155 -8.64 11.73 25.39
C SER A 155 -7.12 11.55 25.47
N GLY A 156 -6.35 12.60 25.26
CA GLY A 156 -4.89 12.54 25.12
C GLY A 156 -4.41 12.02 23.76
N GLU A 157 -5.32 11.71 22.85
CA GLU A 157 -5.03 11.24 21.51
C GLU A 157 -4.97 12.39 20.52
N TRP A 158 -4.25 12.22 19.43
CA TRP A 158 -4.22 13.20 18.36
C TRP A 158 -5.52 13.15 17.53
N TYR A 159 -5.90 14.32 17.00
CA TYR A 159 -7.08 14.42 16.14
C TYR A 159 -6.86 13.82 14.77
N ASP A 160 -7.88 13.11 14.25
CA ASP A 160 -7.98 12.79 12.83
C ASP A 160 -8.21 14.06 12.02
N ASP A 161 -7.74 14.09 10.77
CA ASP A 161 -7.79 15.27 9.89
C ASP A 161 -9.19 15.85 9.72
N ASN A 162 -10.21 14.99 9.65
CA ASN A 162 -11.59 15.39 9.45
C ASN A 162 -12.24 16.09 10.64
N VAL A 163 -11.67 15.92 11.85
CA VAL A 163 -12.16 16.52 13.09
C VAL A 163 -11.14 17.44 13.77
N ALA A 164 -9.93 17.57 13.18
CA ALA A 164 -8.86 18.40 13.73
C ALA A 164 -9.27 19.88 13.80
N PRO A 165 -8.95 20.59 14.90
CA PRO A 165 -9.09 22.03 15.00
C PRO A 165 -8.30 22.78 13.91
N THR A 166 -8.72 23.99 13.60
CA THR A 166 -8.09 24.81 12.54
C THR A 166 -6.58 24.99 12.76
N GLU A 167 -6.15 25.23 13.99
CA GLU A 167 -4.73 25.46 14.30
C GLU A 167 -3.91 24.15 14.16
N CYS A 168 -4.48 23.00 14.53
CA CYS A 168 -3.87 21.72 14.27
C CYS A 168 -3.70 21.48 12.77
N ARG A 169 -4.75 21.71 11.95
CA ARG A 169 -4.64 21.51 10.48
C ARG A 169 -3.58 22.40 9.84
N LYS A 170 -3.45 23.66 10.29
CA LYS A 170 -2.38 24.55 9.82
C LYS A 170 -1.00 24.01 10.19
N ALA A 171 -0.84 23.54 11.43
CA ALA A 171 0.43 22.98 11.88
C ALA A 171 0.80 21.69 11.13
N LEU A 172 -0.17 20.82 10.79
CA LEU A 172 0.05 19.63 9.96
C LEU A 172 0.47 20.00 8.53
N GLU A 173 -0.14 21.03 7.94
CA GLU A 173 0.26 21.56 6.64
C GLU A 173 1.70 22.13 6.68
N GLU A 174 2.01 22.94 7.69
CA GLU A 174 3.38 23.46 7.90
C GLU A 174 4.40 22.33 8.09
N MET A 175 4.02 21.26 8.80
CA MET A 175 4.86 20.07 8.98
C MET A 175 5.17 19.41 7.63
N SER A 176 4.17 19.21 6.79
CA SER A 176 4.33 18.60 5.48
C SER A 176 5.23 19.44 4.56
N ILE A 177 5.06 20.76 4.57
CA ILE A 177 5.91 21.69 3.82
C ILE A 177 7.36 21.65 4.34
N ALA A 178 7.56 21.73 5.64
CA ALA A 178 8.89 21.73 6.25
C ALA A 178 9.65 20.41 6.03
N ALA A 179 8.94 19.30 6.07
CA ALA A 179 9.50 17.96 5.83
C ALA A 179 9.70 17.65 4.31
N GLY A 180 9.16 18.49 3.40
CA GLY A 180 9.27 18.28 1.96
C GLY A 180 8.36 17.16 1.42
N THR A 181 7.25 16.88 2.08
CA THR A 181 6.29 15.82 1.72
C THR A 181 5.02 16.38 1.04
N TYR A 182 5.04 17.65 0.63
CA TYR A 182 3.88 18.33 0.01
C TYR A 182 3.79 18.09 -1.50
#